data_38f48bb47dea8d0bacf08a6715b276f2
#
_entry.id   38f48bb47dea8d0bacf08a6715b276f2
#
_cell.length_a   1.000
_cell.length_b   1.000
_cell.length_c   1.000
_cell.angle_alpha   90.00
_cell.angle_beta   90.00
_cell.angle_gamma   90.00
#
_symmetry.space_group_name_H-M   'P 1'
#
loop_
_entity.id
_entity.type
_entity.pdbx_description
1 polymer ?
#
loop_
_entity_poly.entity_id
_entity_poly.type
_entity_poly.pdbx_seq_one_letter_code
_entity_poly.pdbx_strand_id
1 'polypeptide(L)'
;MSVTLEFRDVCYRIGGTLVLDNLNLRIVEGCTLVLLGRSGSGKTTALKMLNGLLFPSGGQVLVDDRATTDWDLIQLRRSIGYVIQEVGLFPHFTIGENVALVPRLKGWPQDRIAARVSELLDQVGLEPAQFLDRYPRQLSGGQRQRVGVARALAAEPKLLLFDEPFGALDPVTRVELQDQFLALRDRLRKTSIFVTHDVREALRLGTEIALLHRGRLEVLATPAEFVKSSGPEARAFLSTL
;
A
#
# COMPACT_ATOMS: atom_id res chain seq x y z
N MET A 1 -12.87 11.46 12.07
CA MET A 1 -12.85 10.06 12.57
C MET A 1 -11.53 9.47 12.16
N SER A 2 -10.78 8.96 13.10
CA SER A 2 -9.46 8.37 12.90
C SER A 2 -9.59 7.00 12.23
N VAL A 3 -8.83 6.73 11.18
CA VAL A 3 -8.75 5.37 10.60
C VAL A 3 -7.86 4.55 11.51
N THR A 4 -8.45 3.62 12.22
CA THR A 4 -7.72 2.64 13.01
C THR A 4 -7.79 1.30 12.29
N LEU A 5 -6.65 0.66 12.08
CA LEU A 5 -6.57 -0.68 11.54
C LEU A 5 -6.06 -1.62 12.63
N GLU A 6 -6.67 -2.79 12.72
CA GLU A 6 -6.27 -3.72 13.76
C GLU A 6 -6.39 -5.16 13.30
N PHE A 7 -5.37 -5.95 13.61
CA PHE A 7 -5.35 -7.40 13.53
C PHE A 7 -5.43 -7.92 14.97
N ARG A 8 -6.46 -8.71 15.27
CA ARG A 8 -6.69 -9.33 16.59
C ARG A 8 -6.63 -10.85 16.46
N ASP A 9 -5.57 -11.45 16.99
CA ASP A 9 -5.33 -12.88 17.00
C ASP A 9 -5.50 -13.56 15.63
N VAL A 10 -5.06 -12.86 14.56
CA VAL A 10 -5.31 -13.26 13.19
C VAL A 10 -4.50 -14.47 12.82
N CYS A 11 -5.21 -15.54 12.45
CA CYS A 11 -4.65 -16.74 11.85
C CYS A 11 -5.15 -16.90 10.41
N TYR A 12 -4.29 -17.44 9.54
CA TYR A 12 -4.70 -17.74 8.16
C TYR A 12 -4.04 -19.02 7.66
N ARG A 13 -4.86 -19.91 7.09
CA ARG A 13 -4.42 -21.21 6.53
C ARG A 13 -4.79 -21.32 5.05
N ILE A 14 -3.88 -21.85 4.25
CA ILE A 14 -4.13 -22.24 2.85
C ILE A 14 -3.67 -23.69 2.68
N GLY A 15 -4.54 -24.59 2.22
CA GLY A 15 -4.17 -25.98 1.98
C GLY A 15 -3.53 -26.68 3.19
N GLY A 16 -3.97 -26.35 4.40
CA GLY A 16 -3.39 -26.86 5.65
C GLY A 16 -2.16 -26.11 6.15
N THR A 17 -1.49 -25.30 5.33
CA THR A 17 -0.32 -24.53 5.72
C THR A 17 -0.73 -23.24 6.45
N LEU A 18 -0.14 -23.01 7.61
CA LEU A 18 -0.34 -21.80 8.41
C LEU A 18 0.53 -20.66 7.81
N VAL A 19 -0.12 -19.62 7.28
CA VAL A 19 0.53 -18.46 6.63
C VAL A 19 0.63 -17.29 7.59
N LEU A 20 -0.42 -17.04 8.40
CA LEU A 20 -0.40 -16.09 9.51
C LEU A 20 -0.75 -16.85 10.78
N ASP A 21 -0.03 -16.54 11.84
CA ASP A 21 -0.08 -17.24 13.12
C ASP A 21 -0.16 -16.23 14.28
N ASN A 22 -1.37 -16.05 14.77
CA ASN A 22 -1.67 -15.13 15.89
C ASN A 22 -1.11 -13.73 15.69
N LEU A 23 -1.33 -13.15 14.48
CA LEU A 23 -0.89 -11.80 14.20
C LEU A 23 -1.74 -10.79 14.96
N ASN A 24 -1.08 -10.03 15.83
CA ASN A 24 -1.63 -8.90 16.57
C ASN A 24 -0.89 -7.63 16.17
N LEU A 25 -1.59 -6.66 15.57
CA LEU A 25 -0.99 -5.43 15.08
C LEU A 25 -2.05 -4.33 15.05
N ARG A 26 -1.72 -3.17 15.60
CA ARG A 26 -2.57 -1.99 15.56
C ARG A 26 -1.84 -0.85 14.85
N ILE A 27 -2.56 -0.15 13.96
CA ILE A 27 -2.04 0.94 13.15
C ILE A 27 -2.91 2.17 13.40
N VAL A 28 -2.29 3.27 13.80
CA VAL A 28 -2.97 4.52 14.10
C VAL A 28 -3.06 5.42 12.85
N GLU A 29 -3.99 6.36 12.88
CA GLU A 29 -4.18 7.34 11.81
C GLU A 29 -2.91 8.13 11.51
N GLY A 30 -2.65 8.35 10.22
CA GLY A 30 -1.49 9.12 9.75
C GLY A 30 -0.16 8.37 9.81
N CYS A 31 -0.14 7.15 10.36
CA CYS A 31 1.03 6.30 10.38
C CYS A 31 1.35 5.76 8.97
N THR A 32 2.62 5.71 8.62
CA THR A 32 3.13 4.91 7.50
C THR A 32 3.79 3.67 8.06
N LEU A 33 3.02 2.57 8.12
CA LEU A 33 3.54 1.28 8.55
C LEU A 33 4.22 0.56 7.40
N VAL A 34 5.43 0.07 7.61
CA VAL A 34 6.08 -0.84 6.66
C VAL A 34 6.04 -2.26 7.19
N LEU A 35 5.37 -3.15 6.47
CA LEU A 35 5.43 -4.60 6.69
C LEU A 35 6.69 -5.13 6.00
N LEU A 36 7.74 -5.36 6.79
CA LEU A 36 9.01 -5.91 6.36
C LEU A 36 9.04 -7.44 6.60
N GLY A 37 9.74 -8.18 5.77
CA GLY A 37 9.96 -9.61 5.96
C GLY A 37 10.34 -10.32 4.66
N ARG A 38 10.84 -11.56 4.77
CA ARG A 38 11.22 -12.38 3.62
C ARG A 38 10.00 -12.75 2.77
N SER A 39 10.24 -13.20 1.55
CA SER A 39 9.17 -13.80 0.73
C SER A 39 8.49 -14.94 1.49
N GLY A 40 7.16 -15.00 1.42
CA GLY A 40 6.37 -16.02 2.14
C GLY A 40 6.14 -15.74 3.64
N SER A 41 6.59 -14.61 4.20
CA SER A 41 6.34 -14.28 5.62
C SER A 41 4.90 -13.86 5.97
N GLY A 42 4.01 -13.73 4.98
CA GLY A 42 2.59 -13.40 5.18
C GLY A 42 2.22 -11.93 4.93
N LYS A 43 3.14 -11.04 4.53
CA LYS A 43 2.91 -9.59 4.33
C LYS A 43 1.75 -9.27 3.37
N THR A 44 1.84 -9.76 2.14
CA THR A 44 0.79 -9.58 1.12
C THR A 44 -0.54 -10.21 1.55
N THR A 45 -0.49 -11.33 2.30
CA THR A 45 -1.68 -11.97 2.87
C THR A 45 -2.35 -11.04 3.89
N ALA A 46 -1.59 -10.47 4.82
CA ALA A 46 -2.09 -9.49 5.79
C ALA A 46 -2.65 -8.25 5.07
N LEU A 47 -1.93 -7.72 4.08
CA LEU A 47 -2.39 -6.58 3.28
C LEU A 47 -3.74 -6.85 2.59
N LYS A 48 -3.90 -8.04 1.99
CA LYS A 48 -5.14 -8.45 1.30
C LYS A 48 -6.34 -8.66 2.23
N MET A 49 -6.12 -8.82 3.51
CA MET A 49 -7.21 -8.90 4.49
C MET A 49 -7.82 -7.53 4.80
N LEU A 50 -7.02 -6.46 4.76
CA LEU A 50 -7.50 -5.10 5.00
C LEU A 50 -8.49 -4.61 3.94
N ASN A 51 -8.36 -5.07 2.69
CA ASN A 51 -9.29 -4.72 1.61
C ASN A 51 -10.34 -5.81 1.32
N GLY A 52 -10.47 -6.81 2.21
CA GLY A 52 -11.43 -7.89 2.09
C GLY A 52 -11.22 -8.80 0.87
N LEU A 53 -10.00 -8.87 0.31
CA LEU A 53 -9.66 -9.86 -0.72
C LEU A 53 -9.41 -11.24 -0.12
N LEU A 54 -8.99 -11.29 1.15
CA LEU A 54 -8.85 -12.51 1.94
C LEU A 54 -9.51 -12.28 3.30
N PHE A 55 -9.99 -13.35 3.91
CA PHE A 55 -10.55 -13.34 5.26
C PHE A 55 -9.74 -14.25 6.18
N PRO A 56 -9.58 -13.90 7.45
CA PRO A 56 -8.84 -14.73 8.39
C PRO A 56 -9.56 -16.07 8.63
N SER A 57 -8.78 -17.11 8.89
CA SER A 57 -9.31 -18.42 9.35
C SER A 57 -9.63 -18.43 10.85
N GLY A 58 -9.10 -17.47 11.60
CA GLY A 58 -9.36 -17.21 13.02
C GLY A 58 -8.94 -15.79 13.37
N GLY A 59 -9.51 -15.24 14.43
CA GLY A 59 -9.32 -13.85 14.81
C GLY A 59 -10.13 -12.88 13.93
N GLN A 60 -9.79 -11.60 13.97
CA GLN A 60 -10.51 -10.53 13.27
C GLN A 60 -9.55 -9.48 12.70
N VAL A 61 -9.89 -8.94 11.53
CA VAL A 61 -9.25 -7.74 10.95
C VAL A 61 -10.27 -6.61 10.95
N LEU A 62 -9.92 -5.49 11.59
CA LEU A 62 -10.80 -4.34 11.69
C LEU A 62 -10.26 -3.17 10.87
N VAL A 63 -11.18 -2.45 10.22
CA VAL A 63 -10.97 -1.19 9.52
C VAL A 63 -12.01 -0.21 10.02
N ASP A 64 -11.59 0.90 10.62
CA ASP A 64 -12.47 1.87 11.31
C ASP A 64 -13.35 1.18 12.37
N ASP A 65 -12.73 0.36 13.25
CA ASP A 65 -13.38 -0.40 14.34
C ASP A 65 -14.46 -1.40 13.88
N ARG A 66 -14.57 -1.65 12.56
CA ARG A 66 -15.52 -2.59 11.97
C ARG A 66 -14.78 -3.77 11.34
N ALA A 67 -15.20 -5.00 11.65
CA ALA A 67 -14.59 -6.19 11.07
C ALA A 67 -14.74 -6.20 9.52
N THR A 68 -13.69 -6.61 8.81
CA THR A 68 -13.73 -6.66 7.33
C THR A 68 -14.78 -7.61 6.80
N THR A 69 -15.20 -8.60 7.59
CA THR A 69 -16.33 -9.51 7.31
C THR A 69 -17.69 -8.84 7.32
N ASP A 70 -17.82 -7.71 8.04
CA ASP A 70 -19.09 -7.01 8.23
C ASP A 70 -19.28 -5.83 7.26
N TRP A 71 -18.21 -5.50 6.52
CA TRP A 71 -18.26 -4.44 5.52
C TRP A 71 -19.00 -4.88 4.25
N ASP A 72 -19.70 -3.94 3.61
CA ASP A 72 -19.93 -4.03 2.17
C ASP A 72 -18.56 -3.93 1.47
N LEU A 73 -18.12 -5.03 0.86
CA LEU A 73 -16.79 -5.14 0.25
C LEU A 73 -16.57 -4.14 -0.90
N ILE A 74 -17.65 -3.73 -1.59
CA ILE A 74 -17.55 -2.73 -2.65
C ILE A 74 -17.24 -1.37 -2.02
N GLN A 75 -17.94 -1.01 -0.94
CA GLN A 75 -17.70 0.25 -0.22
C GLN A 75 -16.33 0.25 0.43
N LEU A 76 -15.92 -0.84 1.09
CA LEU A 76 -14.59 -0.97 1.68
C LEU A 76 -13.50 -0.74 0.63
N ARG A 77 -13.53 -1.46 -0.50
CA ARG A 77 -12.52 -1.35 -1.56
C ARG A 77 -12.51 0.02 -2.23
N ARG A 78 -13.66 0.69 -2.37
CA ARG A 78 -13.75 2.06 -2.89
C ARG A 78 -13.24 3.12 -1.91
N SER A 79 -13.11 2.78 -0.62
CA SER A 79 -12.55 3.68 0.40
C SER A 79 -11.04 3.54 0.56
N ILE A 80 -10.43 2.51 -0.04
CA ILE A 80 -9.01 2.17 0.07
C ILE A 80 -8.32 2.40 -1.28
N GLY A 81 -7.20 3.12 -1.28
CA GLY A 81 -6.31 3.19 -2.44
C GLY A 81 -5.35 2.00 -2.40
N TYR A 82 -5.27 1.22 -3.48
CA TYR A 82 -4.41 0.04 -3.53
C TYR A 82 -3.50 0.07 -4.76
N VAL A 83 -2.21 0.06 -4.50
CA VAL A 83 -1.15 -0.08 -5.50
C VAL A 83 -0.61 -1.50 -5.41
N ILE A 84 -0.87 -2.31 -6.43
CA ILE A 84 -0.41 -3.70 -6.52
C ILE A 84 0.98 -3.77 -7.17
N GLN A 85 1.70 -4.86 -6.93
CA GLN A 85 3.07 -5.10 -7.40
C GLN A 85 3.24 -4.91 -8.92
N GLU A 86 2.32 -5.41 -9.73
CA GLU A 86 2.34 -5.25 -11.20
C GLU A 86 1.48 -4.07 -11.69
N VAL A 87 1.34 -3.00 -10.94
CA VAL A 87 0.52 -1.80 -11.20
C VAL A 87 -0.92 -2.07 -11.64
N GLY A 88 -1.19 -3.09 -12.45
CA GLY A 88 -2.52 -3.51 -12.90
C GLY A 88 -3.32 -2.39 -13.57
N LEU A 89 -2.71 -1.59 -14.43
CA LEU A 89 -3.43 -0.63 -15.25
C LEU A 89 -4.24 -1.37 -16.32
N PHE A 90 -5.46 -0.89 -16.58
CA PHE A 90 -6.30 -1.43 -17.64
C PHE A 90 -5.68 -1.06 -18.99
N PRO A 91 -5.23 -2.03 -19.80
CA PRO A 91 -4.43 -1.77 -21.00
C PRO A 91 -5.23 -1.09 -22.12
N HIS A 92 -6.56 -1.23 -22.09
CA HIS A 92 -7.50 -0.64 -23.06
C HIS A 92 -8.08 0.72 -22.62
N PHE A 93 -7.73 1.19 -21.42
CA PHE A 93 -8.05 2.52 -20.93
C PHE A 93 -6.87 3.47 -21.15
N THR A 94 -7.16 4.73 -21.43
CA THR A 94 -6.15 5.78 -21.37
C THR A 94 -5.64 5.97 -19.93
N ILE A 95 -4.59 6.73 -19.74
CA ILE A 95 -4.06 7.09 -18.42
C ILE A 95 -5.10 7.88 -17.62
N GLY A 96 -5.74 8.86 -18.25
CA GLY A 96 -6.84 9.61 -17.64
C GLY A 96 -7.98 8.71 -17.19
N GLU A 97 -8.40 7.76 -18.02
CA GLU A 97 -9.46 6.81 -17.68
C GLU A 97 -9.08 5.85 -16.55
N ASN A 98 -7.81 5.38 -16.53
CA ASN A 98 -7.31 4.56 -15.43
C ASN A 98 -7.39 5.30 -14.10
N VAL A 99 -6.98 6.57 -14.04
CA VAL A 99 -7.04 7.38 -12.82
C VAL A 99 -8.49 7.72 -12.46
N ALA A 100 -9.35 8.03 -13.44
CA ALA A 100 -10.75 8.40 -13.24
C ALA A 100 -11.65 7.26 -12.76
N LEU A 101 -11.21 6.00 -12.82
CA LEU A 101 -12.07 4.83 -12.67
C LEU A 101 -12.85 4.81 -11.35
N VAL A 102 -12.16 4.92 -10.21
CA VAL A 102 -12.84 4.83 -8.90
C VAL A 102 -13.73 6.05 -8.63
N PRO A 103 -13.33 7.31 -8.91
CA PRO A 103 -14.22 8.46 -8.88
C PRO A 103 -15.50 8.28 -9.72
N ARG A 104 -15.40 7.73 -10.95
CA ARG A 104 -16.57 7.39 -11.78
C ARG A 104 -17.49 6.38 -11.11
N LEU A 105 -16.92 5.31 -10.56
CA LEU A 105 -17.68 4.29 -9.83
C LEU A 105 -18.34 4.82 -8.54
N LYS A 106 -17.82 5.92 -7.98
CA LYS A 106 -18.41 6.64 -6.85
C LYS A 106 -19.44 7.69 -7.29
N GLY A 107 -19.68 7.86 -8.60
CA GLY A 107 -20.66 8.80 -9.13
C GLY A 107 -20.25 10.27 -9.03
N TRP A 108 -18.94 10.58 -9.03
CA TRP A 108 -18.51 11.98 -8.99
C TRP A 108 -18.89 12.72 -10.28
N PRO A 109 -19.17 14.04 -10.21
CA PRO A 109 -19.39 14.88 -11.38
C PRO A 109 -18.17 14.86 -12.32
N GLN A 110 -18.41 14.89 -13.63
CA GLN A 110 -17.35 14.77 -14.64
C GLN A 110 -16.29 15.87 -14.52
N ASP A 111 -16.71 17.10 -14.24
CA ASP A 111 -15.79 18.23 -14.07
C ASP A 111 -14.85 18.04 -12.87
N ARG A 112 -15.38 17.53 -11.75
CA ARG A 112 -14.58 17.17 -10.57
C ARG A 112 -13.58 16.06 -10.89
N ILE A 113 -14.01 15.05 -11.67
CA ILE A 113 -13.13 13.96 -12.10
C ILE A 113 -12.00 14.50 -12.97
N ALA A 114 -12.31 15.31 -13.97
CA ALA A 114 -11.31 15.88 -14.89
C ALA A 114 -10.27 16.70 -14.13
N ALA A 115 -10.71 17.62 -13.27
CA ALA A 115 -9.84 18.43 -12.43
C ALA A 115 -8.95 17.56 -11.53
N ARG A 116 -9.53 16.54 -10.87
CA ARG A 116 -8.82 15.64 -9.98
C ARG A 116 -7.78 14.79 -10.69
N VAL A 117 -8.09 14.26 -11.86
CA VAL A 117 -7.16 13.49 -12.69
C VAL A 117 -5.97 14.35 -13.11
N SER A 118 -6.21 15.57 -13.59
CA SER A 118 -5.15 16.50 -13.98
C SER A 118 -4.26 16.85 -12.79
N GLU A 119 -4.84 17.22 -11.65
CA GLU A 119 -4.12 17.49 -10.41
C GLU A 119 -3.20 16.33 -10.00
N LEU A 120 -3.72 15.10 -10.02
CA LEU A 120 -2.96 13.93 -9.57
C LEU A 120 -1.84 13.55 -10.52
N LEU A 121 -2.05 13.67 -11.84
CA LEU A 121 -0.99 13.44 -12.82
C LEU A 121 0.15 14.42 -12.63
N ASP A 122 -0.15 15.71 -12.44
CA ASP A 122 0.85 16.73 -12.14
C ASP A 122 1.61 16.39 -10.83
N GLN A 123 0.88 16.02 -9.78
CA GLN A 123 1.47 15.65 -8.47
C GLN A 123 2.44 14.47 -8.53
N VAL A 124 2.23 13.53 -9.46
CA VAL A 124 3.15 12.40 -9.67
C VAL A 124 4.18 12.69 -10.78
N GLY A 125 4.32 13.94 -11.21
CA GLY A 125 5.30 14.38 -12.21
C GLY A 125 5.03 13.88 -13.63
N LEU A 126 3.74 13.74 -13.99
CA LEU A 126 3.28 13.40 -15.34
C LEU A 126 2.43 14.54 -15.87
N GLU A 127 2.98 15.35 -16.79
CA GLU A 127 2.27 16.50 -17.37
C GLU A 127 0.95 16.07 -18.02
N PRO A 128 -0.22 16.56 -17.53
CA PRO A 128 -1.53 16.11 -18.00
C PRO A 128 -1.70 16.21 -19.51
N ALA A 129 -1.28 17.34 -20.12
CA ALA A 129 -1.41 17.58 -21.56
C ALA A 129 -0.69 16.53 -22.42
N GLN A 130 0.35 15.88 -21.87
CA GLN A 130 1.11 14.86 -22.59
C GLN A 130 0.63 13.44 -22.29
N PHE A 131 0.08 13.19 -21.09
CA PHE A 131 -0.14 11.83 -20.60
C PHE A 131 -1.61 11.39 -20.54
N LEU A 132 -2.58 12.29 -20.46
CA LEU A 132 -4.01 11.96 -20.29
C LEU A 132 -4.51 10.93 -21.31
N ASP A 133 -4.18 11.13 -22.58
CA ASP A 133 -4.69 10.33 -23.69
C ASP A 133 -3.78 9.16 -24.08
N ARG A 134 -2.62 9.01 -23.41
CA ARG A 134 -1.74 7.86 -23.64
C ARG A 134 -2.34 6.59 -23.05
N TYR A 135 -1.88 5.45 -23.59
CA TYR A 135 -2.20 4.12 -23.08
C TYR A 135 -1.04 3.56 -22.26
N PRO A 136 -1.28 2.63 -21.31
CA PRO A 136 -0.24 2.03 -20.47
C PRO A 136 0.98 1.48 -21.24
N ARG A 137 0.77 0.92 -22.43
CA ARG A 137 1.84 0.39 -23.32
C ARG A 137 2.84 1.46 -23.80
N GLN A 138 2.46 2.73 -23.74
CA GLN A 138 3.27 3.87 -24.19
C GLN A 138 4.13 4.46 -23.05
N LEU A 139 4.04 3.89 -21.84
CA LEU A 139 4.72 4.37 -20.63
C LEU A 139 5.87 3.45 -20.23
N SER A 140 6.93 4.05 -19.65
CA SER A 140 7.98 3.30 -18.94
C SER A 140 7.42 2.62 -17.68
N GLY A 141 8.18 1.69 -17.08
CA GLY A 141 7.81 1.04 -15.82
C GLY A 141 7.53 2.04 -14.69
N GLY A 142 8.45 3.01 -14.50
CA GLY A 142 8.29 4.06 -13.50
C GLY A 142 7.09 4.97 -13.76
N GLN A 143 6.83 5.34 -15.02
CA GLN A 143 5.64 6.12 -15.38
C GLN A 143 4.35 5.35 -15.09
N ARG A 144 4.29 4.05 -15.40
CA ARG A 144 3.14 3.21 -15.04
C ARG A 144 2.93 3.17 -13.53
N GLN A 145 4.01 3.08 -12.75
CA GLN A 145 3.93 3.08 -11.29
C GLN A 145 3.36 4.40 -10.76
N ARG A 146 3.82 5.55 -11.29
CA ARG A 146 3.27 6.89 -10.96
C ARG A 146 1.77 6.98 -11.24
N VAL A 147 1.31 6.45 -12.38
CA VAL A 147 -0.14 6.37 -12.69
C VAL A 147 -0.88 5.48 -11.69
N GLY A 148 -0.29 4.36 -11.28
CA GLY A 148 -0.85 3.48 -10.24
C GLY A 148 -1.07 4.21 -8.91
N VAL A 149 -0.12 5.03 -8.50
CA VAL A 149 -0.23 5.89 -7.32
C VAL A 149 -1.33 6.95 -7.50
N ALA A 150 -1.35 7.65 -8.64
CA ALA A 150 -2.39 8.63 -8.96
C ALA A 150 -3.80 8.00 -8.92
N ARG A 151 -3.97 6.80 -9.52
CA ARG A 151 -5.22 6.04 -9.48
C ARG A 151 -5.64 5.68 -8.06
N ALA A 152 -4.70 5.23 -7.22
CA ALA A 152 -4.98 4.88 -5.84
C ALA A 152 -5.46 6.09 -5.02
N LEU A 153 -4.97 7.30 -5.32
CA LEU A 153 -5.32 8.54 -4.65
C LEU A 153 -6.59 9.21 -5.18
N ALA A 154 -7.07 8.80 -6.37
CA ALA A 154 -8.09 9.54 -7.12
C ALA A 154 -9.39 9.73 -6.35
N ALA A 155 -9.85 8.71 -5.63
CA ALA A 155 -11.11 8.72 -4.88
C ALA A 155 -10.98 9.29 -3.46
N GLU A 156 -9.89 9.99 -3.15
CA GLU A 156 -9.58 10.59 -1.84
C GLU A 156 -9.65 9.56 -0.68
N PRO A 157 -8.97 8.40 -0.80
CA PRO A 157 -9.03 7.37 0.23
C PRO A 157 -8.42 7.87 1.55
N LYS A 158 -8.87 7.29 2.66
CA LYS A 158 -8.25 7.50 3.97
C LYS A 158 -7.08 6.56 4.21
N LEU A 159 -7.10 5.38 3.58
CA LEU A 159 -6.11 4.33 3.69
C LEU A 159 -5.47 4.05 2.33
N LEU A 160 -4.15 3.95 2.32
CA LEU A 160 -3.36 3.56 1.15
C LEU A 160 -2.62 2.25 1.42
N LEU A 161 -2.74 1.30 0.52
CA LEU A 161 -2.04 0.02 0.56
C LEU A 161 -1.08 -0.07 -0.61
N PHE A 162 0.17 -0.45 -0.36
CA PHE A 162 1.21 -0.62 -1.35
C PHE A 162 1.85 -2.00 -1.21
N ASP A 163 1.73 -2.83 -2.25
CA ASP A 163 2.30 -4.18 -2.27
C ASP A 163 3.54 -4.20 -3.16
N GLU A 164 4.72 -4.14 -2.57
CA GLU A 164 6.04 -4.08 -3.24
C GLU A 164 6.12 -3.05 -4.40
N PRO A 165 5.73 -1.78 -4.17
CA PRO A 165 5.51 -0.83 -5.26
C PRO A 165 6.79 -0.45 -6.02
N PHE A 166 7.97 -0.75 -5.50
CA PHE A 166 9.25 -0.37 -6.10
C PHE A 166 10.06 -1.58 -6.60
N GLY A 167 9.56 -2.81 -6.42
CA GLY A 167 10.33 -4.04 -6.66
C GLY A 167 10.80 -4.24 -8.09
N ALA A 168 10.04 -3.78 -9.09
CA ALA A 168 10.34 -3.95 -10.52
C ALA A 168 11.05 -2.75 -11.16
N LEU A 169 11.56 -1.80 -10.37
CA LEU A 169 12.19 -0.56 -10.86
C LEU A 169 13.71 -0.63 -10.81
N ASP A 170 14.34 0.05 -11.76
CA ASP A 170 15.79 0.32 -11.69
C ASP A 170 16.12 1.19 -10.47
N PRO A 171 17.38 1.16 -9.97
CA PRO A 171 17.76 1.84 -8.74
C PRO A 171 17.52 3.35 -8.75
N VAL A 172 17.71 4.03 -9.88
CA VAL A 172 17.54 5.50 -9.99
C VAL A 172 16.08 5.86 -9.93
N THR A 173 15.25 5.26 -10.77
CA THR A 173 13.80 5.46 -10.79
C THR A 173 13.16 5.11 -9.43
N ARG A 174 13.68 4.08 -8.75
CA ARG A 174 13.23 3.70 -7.41
C ARG A 174 13.43 4.82 -6.40
N VAL A 175 14.62 5.42 -6.36
CA VAL A 175 14.93 6.53 -5.44
C VAL A 175 14.04 7.73 -5.73
N GLU A 176 13.90 8.13 -6.99
CA GLU A 176 13.03 9.24 -7.40
C GLU A 176 11.57 9.04 -6.96
N LEU A 177 11.02 7.82 -7.15
CA LEU A 177 9.65 7.51 -6.75
C LEU A 177 9.49 7.47 -5.22
N GLN A 178 10.49 7.00 -4.48
CA GLN A 178 10.48 7.07 -3.02
C GLN A 178 10.48 8.52 -2.52
N ASP A 179 11.27 9.42 -3.14
CA ASP A 179 11.27 10.84 -2.79
C ASP A 179 9.91 11.50 -3.05
N GLN A 180 9.31 11.21 -4.20
CA GLN A 180 7.97 11.69 -4.53
C GLN A 180 6.92 11.16 -3.55
N PHE A 181 7.03 9.89 -3.16
CA PHE A 181 6.14 9.32 -2.16
C PHE A 181 6.31 10.03 -0.80
N LEU A 182 7.53 10.29 -0.35
CA LEU A 182 7.78 11.00 0.91
C LEU A 182 7.16 12.39 0.90
N ALA A 183 7.36 13.16 -0.17
CA ALA A 183 6.72 14.47 -0.34
C ALA A 183 5.20 14.40 -0.32
N LEU A 184 4.62 13.37 -0.96
CA LEU A 184 3.19 13.14 -1.00
C LEU A 184 2.65 12.72 0.38
N ARG A 185 3.33 11.82 1.09
CA ARG A 185 3.01 11.38 2.45
C ARG A 185 2.92 12.58 3.41
N ASP A 186 3.95 13.41 3.42
CA ASP A 186 4.06 14.55 4.35
C ASP A 186 2.98 15.60 4.09
N ARG A 187 2.57 15.77 2.81
CA ARG A 187 1.48 16.65 2.43
C ARG A 187 0.10 16.08 2.76
N LEU A 188 -0.14 14.81 2.47
CA LEU A 188 -1.48 14.20 2.58
C LEU A 188 -1.78 13.65 3.97
N ARG A 189 -0.75 13.29 4.75
CA ARG A 189 -0.85 12.68 6.08
C ARG A 189 -1.87 11.52 6.16
N LYS A 190 -1.91 10.70 5.09
CA LYS A 190 -2.79 9.53 5.01
C LYS A 190 -2.18 8.35 5.76
N THR A 191 -3.04 7.51 6.34
CA THR A 191 -2.60 6.21 6.83
C THR A 191 -2.17 5.35 5.65
N SER A 192 -0.97 4.79 5.71
CA SER A 192 -0.39 4.02 4.62
C SER A 192 0.25 2.74 5.13
N ILE A 193 0.11 1.66 4.36
CA ILE A 193 0.79 0.40 4.63
C ILE A 193 1.60 0.01 3.40
N PHE A 194 2.90 -0.18 3.60
CA PHE A 194 3.82 -0.66 2.59
C PHE A 194 4.26 -2.08 2.88
N VAL A 195 4.21 -2.93 1.88
CA VAL A 195 4.86 -4.24 1.91
C VAL A 195 6.18 -4.13 1.17
N THR A 196 7.27 -4.57 1.78
CA THR A 196 8.57 -4.68 1.14
C THR A 196 9.41 -5.80 1.77
N HIS A 197 10.43 -6.23 1.05
CA HIS A 197 11.51 -7.09 1.55
C HIS A 197 12.84 -6.34 1.67
N ASP A 198 12.85 -5.04 1.36
CA ASP A 198 14.05 -4.18 1.43
C ASP A 198 14.04 -3.34 2.70
N VAL A 199 15.02 -3.59 3.58
CA VAL A 199 15.17 -2.86 4.85
C VAL A 199 15.49 -1.37 4.65
N ARG A 200 16.15 -1.00 3.55
CA ARG A 200 16.45 0.41 3.22
C ARG A 200 15.16 1.16 2.92
N GLU A 201 14.24 0.54 2.18
CA GLU A 201 12.91 1.10 1.95
C GLU A 201 12.15 1.26 3.26
N ALA A 202 12.19 0.23 4.12
CA ALA A 202 11.49 0.27 5.41
C ALA A 202 11.99 1.42 6.29
N LEU A 203 13.30 1.58 6.40
CA LEU A 203 13.92 2.66 7.19
C LEU A 203 13.64 4.05 6.62
N ARG A 204 13.55 4.17 5.29
CA ARG A 204 13.35 5.45 4.61
C ARG A 204 11.89 5.91 4.63
N LEU A 205 10.95 4.99 4.40
CA LEU A 205 9.54 5.32 4.15
C LEU A 205 8.68 5.24 5.41
N GLY A 206 9.01 4.31 6.32
CA GLY A 206 8.17 4.02 7.49
C GLY A 206 8.26 5.08 8.58
N THR A 207 7.13 5.34 9.23
CA THR A 207 7.10 5.92 10.58
C THR A 207 7.16 4.79 11.62
N GLU A 208 6.66 3.60 11.25
CA GLU A 208 6.78 2.36 12.00
C GLU A 208 7.14 1.20 11.06
N ILE A 209 7.86 0.22 11.57
CA ILE A 209 8.26 -1.01 10.88
C ILE A 209 7.74 -2.20 11.66
N ALA A 210 6.94 -3.04 11.00
CA ALA A 210 6.49 -4.33 11.52
C ALA A 210 7.24 -5.44 10.77
N LEU A 211 8.17 -6.11 11.45
CA LEU A 211 8.90 -7.25 10.89
C LEU A 211 8.07 -8.52 11.06
N LEU A 212 7.67 -9.12 9.94
CA LEU A 212 6.98 -10.41 9.94
C LEU A 212 7.96 -11.54 9.62
N HIS A 213 8.00 -12.53 10.50
CA HIS A 213 8.75 -13.76 10.31
C HIS A 213 7.83 -14.97 10.50
N ARG A 214 7.74 -15.85 9.47
CA ARG A 214 6.91 -17.07 9.49
C ARG A 214 5.47 -16.85 9.98
N GLY A 215 4.83 -15.79 9.50
CA GLY A 215 3.45 -15.46 9.82
C GLY A 215 3.23 -14.76 11.17
N ARG A 216 4.28 -14.50 11.94
CA ARG A 216 4.20 -13.82 13.25
C ARG A 216 4.87 -12.46 13.21
N LEU A 217 4.39 -11.54 14.03
CA LEU A 217 5.04 -10.26 14.29
C LEU A 217 6.23 -10.49 15.23
N GLU A 218 7.46 -10.21 14.74
CA GLU A 218 8.68 -10.32 15.55
C GLU A 218 9.06 -8.98 16.19
N VAL A 219 8.95 -7.89 15.42
CA VAL A 219 9.30 -6.52 15.86
C VAL A 219 8.24 -5.56 15.36
N LEU A 220 7.81 -4.64 16.23
CA LEU A 220 7.11 -3.41 15.87
C LEU A 220 7.89 -2.25 16.51
N ALA A 221 8.44 -1.36 15.70
CA ALA A 221 9.34 -0.33 16.17
C ALA A 221 9.38 0.86 15.19
N THR A 222 9.76 2.03 15.68
CA THR A 222 10.17 3.13 14.79
C THR A 222 11.46 2.79 14.04
N PRO A 223 11.78 3.44 12.91
CA PRO A 223 13.06 3.20 12.20
C PRO A 223 14.29 3.32 13.11
N ALA A 224 14.31 4.31 14.02
CA ALA A 224 15.42 4.53 14.95
C ALA A 224 15.59 3.41 15.99
N GLU A 225 14.48 2.81 16.43
CA GLU A 225 14.49 1.67 17.35
C GLU A 225 14.78 0.36 16.59
N PHE A 226 14.27 0.22 15.36
CA PHE A 226 14.49 -0.95 14.52
C PHE A 226 15.97 -1.22 14.29
N VAL A 227 16.77 -0.17 14.01
CA VAL A 227 18.23 -0.28 13.83
C VAL A 227 18.94 -0.84 15.07
N LYS A 228 18.35 -0.70 16.27
CA LYS A 228 18.88 -1.22 17.54
C LYS A 228 18.32 -2.61 17.88
N SER A 229 17.47 -3.20 17.05
CA SER A 229 16.83 -4.48 17.32
C SER A 229 17.85 -5.61 17.39
N SER A 230 17.67 -6.47 18.37
CA SER A 230 18.57 -7.61 18.66
C SER A 230 18.03 -8.97 18.20
N GLY A 231 16.77 -9.02 17.72
CA GLY A 231 16.15 -10.24 17.21
C GLY A 231 16.92 -10.86 16.04
N PRO A 232 16.94 -12.19 15.89
CA PRO A 232 17.73 -12.85 14.86
C PRO A 232 17.37 -12.40 13.43
N GLU A 233 16.09 -12.30 13.14
CA GLU A 233 15.63 -11.89 11.81
C GLU A 233 15.87 -10.40 11.55
N ALA A 234 15.65 -9.54 12.57
CA ALA A 234 15.96 -8.11 12.47
C ALA A 234 17.46 -7.90 12.17
N ARG A 235 18.36 -8.61 12.86
CA ARG A 235 19.80 -8.57 12.59
C ARG A 235 20.15 -9.05 11.19
N ALA A 236 19.50 -10.10 10.69
CA ALA A 236 19.71 -10.58 9.33
C ALA A 236 19.36 -9.51 8.30
N PHE A 237 18.27 -8.77 8.48
CA PHE A 237 17.93 -7.63 7.62
C PHE A 237 18.94 -6.47 7.76
N LEU A 238 19.30 -6.10 8.98
CA LEU A 238 20.25 -5.00 9.23
C LEU A 238 21.66 -5.28 8.67
N SER A 239 22.06 -6.56 8.58
CA SER A 239 23.35 -6.93 7.98
C SER A 239 23.42 -6.72 6.45
N THR A 240 22.28 -6.36 5.80
CA THR A 240 22.22 -6.06 4.35
C THR A 240 22.29 -4.56 4.04
N LEU A 241 22.43 -3.69 5.07
CA LEU A 241 22.60 -2.25 4.91
C LEU A 241 24.00 -1.93 4.42
#